data_c8a46ff38a10ba3100468b323b6692ad
#
_entry.id   c8a46ff38a10ba3100468b323b6692ad
#
_cell.length_a   1.000
_cell.length_b   1.000
_cell.length_c   1.000
_cell.angle_alpha   90.00
_cell.angle_beta   90.00
_cell.angle_gamma   90.00
#
_symmetry.space_group_name_H-M   'P 1'
#
loop_
_entity.id
_entity.type
_entity.pdbx_description
1 polymer ?
#
loop_
_entity_poly.entity_id
_entity_poly.type
_entity_poly.pdbx_seq_one_letter_code
_entity_poly.pdbx_strand_id
1 'polypeptide(L)'
;MPELRTDRLVLRRWRESDLEPWAAMNADPEVREHLGELLTREQSDAAVALMQAEFDERGFGWWALEARETGEFIGRAGLDDVDEDMPFAGADAGVDIGWRLTRTAWGHGYATEAAMACLAYGFDVLGLPEVVATTTVNNLRSQAVMRRIGMTRDPADDFEDPSVPEGPLRRCVLYRSPRREHRRKSS
;
A
#
# COMPACT_ATOMS: atom_id res chain seq x y z
N MET A 1 10.39 15.20 -2.23
CA MET A 1 9.37 14.15 -2.43
C MET A 1 8.25 14.69 -3.27
N PRO A 2 7.90 14.06 -4.38
CA PRO A 2 6.79 14.52 -5.22
C PRO A 2 5.45 14.22 -4.56
N GLU A 3 4.54 15.18 -4.66
CA GLU A 3 3.12 15.01 -4.47
C GLU A 3 2.55 14.38 -5.74
N LEU A 4 1.74 13.31 -5.60
CA LEU A 4 1.06 12.70 -6.74
C LEU A 4 -0.39 13.18 -6.74
N ARG A 5 -0.88 13.58 -7.91
CA ARG A 5 -2.26 14.04 -8.09
C ARG A 5 -2.99 13.16 -9.08
N THR A 6 -4.18 12.76 -8.70
CA THR A 6 -5.13 12.04 -9.55
C THR A 6 -6.37 12.90 -9.79
N ASP A 7 -7.39 12.34 -10.40
CA ASP A 7 -8.65 13.07 -10.62
C ASP A 7 -9.31 13.48 -9.29
N ARG A 8 -9.28 12.61 -8.27
CA ARG A 8 -10.00 12.79 -7.01
C ARG A 8 -9.12 12.83 -5.77
N LEU A 9 -7.81 12.49 -5.89
CA LEU A 9 -6.92 12.35 -4.73
C LEU A 9 -5.68 13.23 -4.87
N VAL A 10 -5.14 13.58 -3.70
CA VAL A 10 -3.77 14.05 -3.53
C VAL A 10 -3.04 13.05 -2.63
N LEU A 11 -1.98 12.47 -3.14
CA LEU A 11 -1.04 11.65 -2.36
C LEU A 11 0.10 12.57 -1.95
N ARG A 12 0.20 12.88 -0.66
CA ARG A 12 1.08 13.92 -0.14
C ARG A 12 1.84 13.48 1.11
N ARG A 13 2.76 14.30 1.54
CA ARG A 13 3.39 14.11 2.85
C ARG A 13 2.37 14.21 3.98
N TRP A 14 2.68 13.52 5.07
CA TRP A 14 1.90 13.58 6.30
C TRP A 14 1.95 14.97 6.92
N ARG A 15 0.83 15.39 7.51
CA ARG A 15 0.67 16.64 8.27
C ARG A 15 0.26 16.31 9.70
N GLU A 16 0.47 17.22 10.61
CA GLU A 16 0.03 17.07 12.00
C GLU A 16 -1.49 16.82 12.10
N SER A 17 -2.27 17.47 11.23
CA SER A 17 -3.72 17.26 11.14
C SER A 17 -4.16 15.85 10.75
N ASP A 18 -3.26 15.03 10.20
CA ASP A 18 -3.58 13.65 9.80
C ASP A 18 -3.46 12.65 10.96
N LEU A 19 -2.75 13.02 12.04
CA LEU A 19 -2.46 12.13 13.16
C LEU A 19 -3.72 11.64 13.87
N GLU A 20 -4.69 12.54 14.10
CA GLU A 20 -5.95 12.18 14.75
C GLU A 20 -6.79 11.21 13.91
N PRO A 21 -7.15 11.50 12.64
CA PRO A 21 -7.90 10.56 11.82
C PRO A 21 -7.12 9.27 11.51
N TRP A 22 -5.78 9.31 11.45
CA TRP A 22 -4.94 8.12 11.31
C TRP A 22 -5.04 7.21 12.53
N ALA A 23 -4.94 7.76 13.74
CA ALA A 23 -5.08 7.00 14.97
C ALA A 23 -6.49 6.40 15.11
N ALA A 24 -7.53 7.19 14.80
CA ALA A 24 -8.91 6.71 14.78
C ALA A 24 -9.09 5.53 13.81
N MET A 25 -8.48 5.59 12.63
CA MET A 25 -8.50 4.51 11.64
C MET A 25 -7.78 3.25 12.14
N ASN A 26 -6.67 3.39 12.86
CA ASN A 26 -5.92 2.27 13.42
C ASN A 26 -6.58 1.65 14.67
N ALA A 27 -7.50 2.37 15.31
CA ALA A 27 -8.34 1.87 16.40
C ALA A 27 -9.65 1.24 15.90
N ASP A 28 -9.94 1.28 14.60
CA ASP A 28 -11.14 0.69 14.02
C ASP A 28 -10.93 -0.80 13.72
N PRO A 29 -11.66 -1.73 14.37
CA PRO A 29 -11.47 -3.16 14.19
C PRO A 29 -11.81 -3.63 12.77
N GLU A 30 -12.72 -2.99 12.04
CA GLU A 30 -13.03 -3.36 10.67
C GLU A 30 -11.88 -2.97 9.72
N VAL A 31 -11.22 -1.83 9.96
CA VAL A 31 -10.04 -1.44 9.19
C VAL A 31 -8.87 -2.37 9.46
N ARG A 32 -8.74 -2.84 10.70
CA ARG A 32 -7.64 -3.70 11.15
C ARG A 32 -7.92 -5.19 11.01
N GLU A 33 -9.08 -5.60 10.53
CA GLU A 33 -9.52 -7.01 10.41
C GLU A 33 -8.46 -7.94 9.80
N HIS A 34 -7.67 -7.44 8.85
CA HIS A 34 -6.63 -8.19 8.14
C HIS A 34 -5.21 -7.70 8.45
N LEU A 35 -5.01 -6.90 9.51
CA LEU A 35 -3.75 -6.22 9.79
C LEU A 35 -3.22 -6.49 11.21
N GLY A 36 -3.86 -7.40 11.94
CA GLY A 36 -3.51 -7.72 13.32
C GLY A 36 -4.13 -6.77 14.36
N GLU A 37 -3.46 -6.59 15.49
CA GLU A 37 -3.98 -5.87 16.64
C GLU A 37 -4.30 -4.39 16.35
N LEU A 38 -5.24 -3.83 17.12
CA LEU A 38 -5.52 -2.39 17.11
C LEU A 38 -4.29 -1.64 17.64
N LEU A 39 -4.04 -0.46 17.10
CA LEU A 39 -2.95 0.38 17.56
C LEU A 39 -3.44 1.46 18.52
N THR A 40 -2.62 1.75 19.53
CA THR A 40 -2.82 2.92 20.38
C THR A 40 -2.53 4.21 19.60
N ARG A 41 -2.86 5.35 20.21
CA ARG A 41 -2.51 6.66 19.65
C ARG A 41 -1.00 6.81 19.49
N GLU A 42 -0.23 6.47 20.51
CA GLU A 42 1.24 6.56 20.50
C GLU A 42 1.86 5.68 19.44
N GLN A 43 1.36 4.46 19.27
CA GLN A 43 1.82 3.55 18.20
C GLN A 43 1.51 4.10 16.81
N SER A 44 0.34 4.70 16.64
CA SER A 44 -0.07 5.30 15.38
C SER A 44 0.78 6.53 15.03
N ASP A 45 1.08 7.39 16.01
CA ASP A 45 1.92 8.56 15.81
C ASP A 45 3.38 8.16 15.50
N ALA A 46 3.90 7.13 16.21
CA ALA A 46 5.23 6.58 15.95
C ALA A 46 5.34 5.99 14.53
N ALA A 47 4.29 5.32 14.04
CA ALA A 47 4.26 4.80 12.68
C ALA A 47 4.34 5.92 11.63
N VAL A 48 3.70 7.06 11.84
CA VAL A 48 3.83 8.22 10.94
C VAL A 48 5.24 8.79 10.95
N ALA A 49 5.85 8.91 12.14
CA ALA A 49 7.23 9.41 12.25
C ALA A 49 8.22 8.50 11.50
N LEU A 50 8.06 7.17 11.61
CA LEU A 50 8.86 6.20 10.87
C LEU A 50 8.64 6.35 9.35
N MET A 51 7.39 6.32 8.88
CA MET A 51 7.06 6.49 7.46
C MET A 51 7.63 7.78 6.86
N GLN A 52 7.67 8.87 7.63
CA GLN A 52 8.28 10.12 7.16
C GLN A 52 9.80 10.04 7.08
N ALA A 53 10.45 9.40 8.06
CA ALA A 53 11.90 9.20 8.06
C ALA A 53 12.35 8.32 6.88
N GLU A 54 11.67 7.18 6.67
CA GLU A 54 11.91 6.29 5.54
C GLU A 54 11.73 6.99 4.20
N PHE A 55 10.72 7.84 4.12
CA PHE A 55 10.49 8.64 2.94
C PHE A 55 11.61 9.65 2.65
N ASP A 56 12.18 10.27 3.70
CA ASP A 56 13.28 11.21 3.57
C ASP A 56 14.58 10.50 3.16
N GLU A 57 14.75 9.26 3.61
CA GLU A 57 15.93 8.44 3.30
C GLU A 57 15.89 7.86 1.89
N ARG A 58 14.75 7.25 1.50
CA ARG A 58 14.63 6.46 0.26
C ARG A 58 14.03 7.23 -0.92
N GLY A 59 13.38 8.36 -0.66
CA GLY A 59 12.69 9.17 -1.68
C GLY A 59 11.32 8.62 -2.11
N PHE A 60 10.90 7.47 -1.57
CA PHE A 60 9.57 6.90 -1.72
C PHE A 60 9.11 6.28 -0.40
N GLY A 61 7.82 5.94 -0.29
CA GLY A 61 7.25 5.37 0.94
C GLY A 61 5.73 5.53 0.96
N TRP A 62 5.17 5.79 2.14
CA TRP A 62 3.74 5.85 2.40
C TRP A 62 3.21 7.28 2.37
N TRP A 63 2.45 7.64 1.34
CA TRP A 63 1.74 8.92 1.24
C TRP A 63 0.47 8.93 2.09
N ALA A 64 0.19 10.06 2.72
CA ALA A 64 -1.16 10.37 3.19
C ALA A 64 -2.07 10.65 2.00
N LEU A 65 -3.28 10.11 2.03
CA LEU A 65 -4.30 10.32 1.00
C LEU A 65 -5.26 11.42 1.44
N GLU A 66 -5.42 12.43 0.59
CA GLU A 66 -6.38 13.51 0.76
C GLU A 66 -7.40 13.47 -0.37
N ALA A 67 -8.69 13.52 -0.03
CA ALA A 67 -9.76 13.68 -1.02
C ALA A 67 -9.75 15.14 -1.51
N ARG A 68 -9.61 15.35 -2.82
CA ARG A 68 -9.49 16.71 -3.41
C ARG A 68 -10.73 17.57 -3.23
N GLU A 69 -11.89 16.97 -3.20
CA GLU A 69 -13.16 17.67 -3.06
C GLU A 69 -13.34 18.30 -1.67
N THR A 70 -12.94 17.55 -0.61
CA THR A 70 -13.17 17.96 0.78
C THR A 70 -11.91 18.44 1.49
N GLY A 71 -10.72 18.11 0.99
CA GLY A 71 -9.45 18.33 1.68
C GLY A 71 -9.22 17.40 2.87
N GLU A 72 -10.09 16.39 3.07
CA GLU A 72 -10.02 15.48 4.20
C GLU A 72 -9.00 14.37 3.99
N PHE A 73 -8.32 13.99 5.07
CA PHE A 73 -7.52 12.77 5.13
C PHE A 73 -8.44 11.55 5.05
N ILE A 74 -8.14 10.63 4.14
CA ILE A 74 -8.93 9.42 3.92
C ILE A 74 -8.14 8.12 4.05
N GLY A 75 -6.84 8.19 4.36
CA GLY A 75 -6.02 7.00 4.51
C GLY A 75 -4.59 7.16 4.04
N ARG A 76 -3.96 6.05 3.70
CA ARG A 76 -2.62 6.02 3.11
C ARG A 76 -2.55 5.06 1.92
N ALA A 77 -1.62 5.31 1.00
CA ALA A 77 -1.14 4.36 0.01
C ALA A 77 0.35 4.61 -0.26
N GLY A 78 1.05 3.62 -0.74
CA GLY A 78 2.48 3.80 -0.99
C GLY A 78 3.19 2.55 -1.45
N LEU A 79 4.51 2.73 -1.55
CA LEU A 79 5.48 1.72 -1.90
C LEU A 79 6.42 1.53 -0.71
N ASP A 80 6.80 0.28 -0.45
CA ASP A 80 7.75 -0.07 0.60
C ASP A 80 8.69 -1.17 0.13
N ASP A 81 9.85 -1.28 0.76
CA ASP A 81 10.73 -2.41 0.47
C ASP A 81 10.12 -3.70 1.00
N VAL A 82 10.26 -4.78 0.25
CA VAL A 82 9.88 -6.11 0.73
C VAL A 82 10.85 -6.52 1.82
N ASP A 83 10.33 -7.00 2.95
CA ASP A 83 11.13 -7.56 4.02
C ASP A 83 11.95 -8.76 3.49
N GLU A 84 13.25 -8.78 3.77
CA GLU A 84 14.18 -9.83 3.32
C GLU A 84 13.81 -11.23 3.82
N ASP A 85 13.10 -11.31 4.95
CA ASP A 85 12.62 -12.55 5.55
C ASP A 85 11.38 -13.14 4.85
N MET A 86 10.78 -12.41 3.90
CA MET A 86 9.61 -12.90 3.16
C MET A 86 9.98 -14.05 2.22
N PRO A 87 9.20 -15.15 2.20
CA PRO A 87 9.52 -16.35 1.40
C PRO A 87 9.67 -16.12 -0.10
N PHE A 88 9.10 -15.02 -0.61
CA PHE A 88 9.16 -14.61 -2.00
C PHE A 88 10.21 -13.52 -2.28
N ALA A 89 10.89 -13.03 -1.24
CA ALA A 89 11.99 -12.10 -1.38
C ALA A 89 13.16 -12.83 -2.08
N GLY A 90 13.51 -12.43 -3.29
CA GLY A 90 14.68 -12.91 -4.01
C GLY A 90 15.94 -12.14 -3.62
N ALA A 91 17.04 -12.38 -4.36
CA ALA A 91 18.30 -11.65 -4.16
C ALA A 91 18.14 -10.13 -4.35
N ASP A 92 17.13 -9.70 -5.11
CA ASP A 92 16.70 -8.32 -5.25
C ASP A 92 15.32 -8.23 -4.58
N ALA A 93 15.30 -8.10 -3.24
CA ALA A 93 14.07 -7.88 -2.48
C ALA A 93 13.27 -6.78 -3.16
N GLY A 94 12.11 -7.07 -3.69
CA GLY A 94 11.32 -6.17 -4.54
C GLY A 94 10.71 -5.02 -3.75
N VAL A 95 9.82 -4.30 -4.39
CA VAL A 95 9.03 -3.25 -3.75
C VAL A 95 7.58 -3.71 -3.64
N ASP A 96 7.03 -3.60 -2.44
CA ASP A 96 5.61 -3.87 -2.14
C ASP A 96 4.78 -2.61 -2.31
N ILE A 97 3.54 -2.79 -2.75
CA ILE A 97 2.53 -1.72 -2.79
C ILE A 97 1.41 -2.02 -1.81
N GLY A 98 1.00 -1.01 -1.04
CA GLY A 98 -0.10 -1.17 -0.11
C GLY A 98 -1.01 0.05 -0.03
N TRP A 99 -2.17 -0.16 0.59
CA TRP A 99 -3.17 0.87 0.87
C TRP A 99 -3.97 0.54 2.11
N ARG A 100 -4.42 1.58 2.79
CA ARG A 100 -5.37 1.50 3.92
C ARG A 100 -6.19 2.78 3.95
N LEU A 101 -7.51 2.64 3.92
CA LEU A 101 -8.44 3.76 3.90
C LEU A 101 -9.38 3.71 5.11
N THR A 102 -9.84 4.89 5.53
CA THR A 102 -10.95 5.02 6.47
C THR A 102 -12.19 4.31 5.93
N ARG A 103 -13.05 3.79 6.81
CA ARG A 103 -14.28 3.09 6.39
C ARG A 103 -15.19 3.95 5.51
N THR A 104 -15.28 5.22 5.83
CA THR A 104 -16.08 6.20 5.06
C THR A 104 -15.59 6.36 3.61
N ALA A 105 -14.33 6.06 3.35
CA ALA A 105 -13.75 6.13 2.01
C ALA A 105 -13.84 4.82 1.22
N TRP A 106 -14.40 3.75 1.80
CA TRP A 106 -14.57 2.48 1.11
C TRP A 106 -15.68 2.54 0.05
N GLY A 107 -15.58 1.70 -0.97
CA GLY A 107 -16.59 1.59 -2.03
C GLY A 107 -16.52 2.68 -3.12
N HIS A 108 -15.74 3.74 -2.91
CA HIS A 108 -15.62 4.86 -3.86
C HIS A 108 -14.55 4.67 -4.94
N GLY A 109 -13.78 3.57 -4.89
CA GLY A 109 -12.69 3.30 -5.84
C GLY A 109 -11.38 4.03 -5.53
N TYR A 110 -11.27 4.74 -4.42
CA TYR A 110 -10.08 5.51 -4.05
C TYR A 110 -8.82 4.64 -3.87
N ALA A 111 -8.95 3.43 -3.30
CA ALA A 111 -7.82 2.52 -3.18
C ALA A 111 -7.24 2.13 -4.56
N THR A 112 -8.12 1.86 -5.55
CA THR A 112 -7.70 1.55 -6.92
C THR A 112 -6.99 2.74 -7.56
N GLU A 113 -7.54 3.93 -7.43
CA GLU A 113 -7.00 5.17 -7.97
C GLU A 113 -5.63 5.51 -7.37
N ALA A 114 -5.51 5.44 -6.03
CA ALA A 114 -4.25 5.67 -5.33
C ALA A 114 -3.18 4.63 -5.70
N ALA A 115 -3.54 3.35 -5.74
CA ALA A 115 -2.62 2.27 -6.09
C ALA A 115 -2.12 2.40 -7.55
N MET A 116 -2.97 2.80 -8.49
CA MET A 116 -2.54 3.07 -9.86
C MET A 116 -1.52 4.22 -9.93
N ALA A 117 -1.70 5.28 -9.15
CA ALA A 117 -0.74 6.38 -9.09
C ALA A 117 0.60 5.93 -8.48
N CYS A 118 0.57 5.09 -7.44
CA CYS A 118 1.77 4.51 -6.84
C CYS A 118 2.51 3.58 -7.82
N LEU A 119 1.79 2.72 -8.56
CA LEU A 119 2.40 1.87 -9.60
C LEU A 119 3.06 2.70 -10.71
N ALA A 120 2.36 3.73 -11.20
CA ALA A 120 2.93 4.62 -12.21
C ALA A 120 4.22 5.30 -11.69
N TYR A 121 4.23 5.78 -10.46
CA TYR A 121 5.42 6.34 -9.84
C TYR A 121 6.56 5.30 -9.73
N GLY A 122 6.26 4.08 -9.27
CA GLY A 122 7.24 3.00 -9.18
C GLY A 122 7.87 2.65 -10.53
N PHE A 123 7.08 2.54 -11.58
CA PHE A 123 7.57 2.15 -12.90
C PHE A 123 8.22 3.30 -13.67
N ASP A 124 7.62 4.50 -13.63
CA ASP A 124 8.02 5.60 -14.51
C ASP A 124 9.09 6.50 -13.87
N VAL A 125 9.10 6.63 -12.53
CA VAL A 125 10.02 7.49 -11.80
C VAL A 125 11.13 6.69 -11.14
N LEU A 126 10.78 5.63 -10.38
CA LEU A 126 11.79 4.79 -9.71
C LEU A 126 12.42 3.74 -10.65
N GLY A 127 11.79 3.46 -11.79
CA GLY A 127 12.32 2.50 -12.76
C GLY A 127 12.24 1.04 -12.31
N LEU A 128 11.37 0.73 -11.36
CA LEU A 128 11.24 -0.62 -10.80
C LEU A 128 10.92 -1.64 -11.90
N PRO A 129 11.53 -2.83 -11.86
CA PRO A 129 11.24 -3.90 -12.82
C PRO A 129 9.92 -4.61 -12.52
N GLU A 130 9.57 -4.70 -11.24
CA GLU A 130 8.37 -5.33 -10.72
C GLU A 130 7.91 -4.63 -9.44
N VAL A 131 6.61 -4.68 -9.18
CA VAL A 131 5.98 -4.32 -7.90
C VAL A 131 5.11 -5.48 -7.45
N VAL A 132 5.22 -5.86 -6.18
CA VAL A 132 4.39 -6.92 -5.59
C VAL A 132 3.33 -6.33 -4.67
N ALA A 133 2.35 -7.13 -4.27
CA ALA A 133 1.39 -6.80 -3.23
C ALA A 133 0.99 -8.06 -2.48
N THR A 134 0.93 -7.98 -1.17
CA THR A 134 0.53 -9.09 -0.32
C THR A 134 -0.71 -8.76 0.49
N THR A 135 -1.48 -9.77 0.82
CA THR A 135 -2.59 -9.66 1.78
C THR A 135 -3.01 -11.05 2.26
N THR A 136 -3.76 -11.10 3.35
CA THR A 136 -4.32 -12.38 3.82
C THR A 136 -5.26 -12.98 2.79
N VAL A 137 -5.33 -14.30 2.72
CA VAL A 137 -6.17 -15.05 1.77
C VAL A 137 -7.65 -14.66 1.85
N ASN A 138 -8.12 -14.22 3.02
CA ASN A 138 -9.51 -13.84 3.26
C ASN A 138 -9.80 -12.35 2.94
N ASN A 139 -8.79 -11.53 2.70
CA ASN A 139 -8.98 -10.11 2.37
C ASN A 139 -9.39 -9.94 0.89
N LEU A 140 -10.62 -10.30 0.58
CA LEU A 140 -11.14 -10.22 -0.78
C LEU A 140 -11.24 -8.78 -1.31
N ARG A 141 -11.35 -7.79 -0.41
CA ARG A 141 -11.38 -6.36 -0.78
C ARG A 141 -10.04 -5.91 -1.38
N SER A 142 -8.92 -6.19 -0.70
CA SER A 142 -7.58 -5.88 -1.24
C SER A 142 -7.29 -6.66 -2.52
N GLN A 143 -7.60 -7.94 -2.57
CA GLN A 143 -7.43 -8.74 -3.78
C GLN A 143 -8.24 -8.21 -4.97
N ALA A 144 -9.43 -7.66 -4.73
CA ALA A 144 -10.21 -7.01 -5.78
C ALA A 144 -9.54 -5.74 -6.32
N VAL A 145 -8.86 -4.96 -5.47
CA VAL A 145 -8.05 -3.82 -5.90
C VAL A 145 -6.86 -4.31 -6.72
N MET A 146 -6.09 -5.29 -6.23
CA MET A 146 -4.95 -5.87 -6.94
C MET A 146 -5.32 -6.29 -8.38
N ARG A 147 -6.43 -7.00 -8.52
CA ARG A 147 -6.92 -7.40 -9.87
C ARG A 147 -7.32 -6.21 -10.74
N ARG A 148 -7.98 -5.18 -10.17
CA ARG A 148 -8.40 -3.98 -10.93
C ARG A 148 -7.22 -3.17 -11.44
N ILE A 149 -6.12 -3.12 -10.70
CA ILE A 149 -4.88 -2.44 -11.14
C ILE A 149 -4.01 -3.31 -12.04
N GLY A 150 -4.50 -4.51 -12.43
CA GLY A 150 -3.85 -5.38 -13.42
C GLY A 150 -2.76 -6.29 -12.87
N MET A 151 -2.67 -6.46 -11.55
CA MET A 151 -1.75 -7.44 -10.94
C MET A 151 -2.26 -8.87 -11.15
N THR A 152 -1.32 -9.80 -11.27
CA THR A 152 -1.60 -11.23 -11.45
C THR A 152 -1.14 -12.03 -10.24
N ARG A 153 -1.80 -13.14 -9.96
CA ARG A 153 -1.46 -14.09 -8.89
C ARG A 153 -1.22 -15.47 -9.49
N ASP A 154 -0.16 -16.12 -9.05
CA ASP A 154 0.01 -17.55 -9.16
C ASP A 154 -0.29 -18.18 -7.79
N PRO A 155 -1.24 -19.12 -7.67
CA PRO A 155 -1.51 -19.78 -6.40
C PRO A 155 -0.31 -20.57 -5.82
N ALA A 156 0.68 -20.90 -6.64
CA ALA A 156 1.91 -21.53 -6.18
C ALA A 156 2.81 -20.59 -5.37
N ASP A 157 2.62 -19.27 -5.53
CA ASP A 157 3.33 -18.23 -4.79
C ASP A 157 2.66 -17.86 -3.46
N ASP A 158 1.50 -18.47 -3.12
CA ASP A 158 0.86 -18.24 -1.83
C ASP A 158 1.78 -18.73 -0.70
N PHE A 159 1.81 -17.98 0.41
CA PHE A 159 2.76 -18.27 1.47
C PHE A 159 2.14 -18.10 2.87
N GLU A 160 2.87 -18.56 3.87
CA GLU A 160 2.62 -18.25 5.26
C GLU A 160 3.60 -17.17 5.71
N ASP A 161 3.06 -16.05 6.21
CA ASP A 161 3.87 -14.95 6.73
C ASP A 161 4.62 -15.39 8.00
N PRO A 162 5.95 -15.46 7.99
CA PRO A 162 6.72 -15.95 9.13
C PRO A 162 6.65 -15.01 10.34
N SER A 163 6.36 -13.72 10.14
CA SER A 163 6.24 -12.71 11.19
C SER A 163 4.91 -12.78 11.94
N VAL A 164 3.90 -13.48 11.36
CA VAL A 164 2.55 -13.56 11.92
C VAL A 164 2.38 -14.89 12.69
N PRO A 165 1.91 -14.86 13.96
CA PRO A 165 1.59 -16.06 14.71
C PRO A 165 0.57 -16.96 13.98
N GLU A 166 0.52 -18.25 14.35
CA GLU A 166 -0.47 -19.17 13.83
C GLU A 166 -1.89 -18.63 13.98
N GLY A 167 -2.64 -18.62 12.87
CA GLY A 167 -3.99 -18.06 12.85
C GLY A 167 -4.45 -17.62 11.47
N PRO A 168 -5.65 -17.02 11.38
CA PRO A 168 -6.29 -16.69 10.11
C PRO A 168 -5.57 -15.59 9.30
N LEU A 169 -4.66 -14.84 9.93
CA LEU A 169 -3.91 -13.78 9.27
C LEU A 169 -2.58 -14.25 8.66
N ARG A 170 -2.11 -15.46 9.03
CA ARG A 170 -0.80 -15.96 8.62
C ARG A 170 -0.75 -16.36 7.14
N ARG A 171 -1.84 -16.93 6.61
CA ARG A 171 -1.88 -17.36 5.21
C ARG A 171 -2.15 -16.18 4.29
N CYS A 172 -1.19 -15.89 3.42
CA CYS A 172 -1.18 -14.76 2.51
C CYS A 172 -1.16 -15.16 1.05
N VAL A 173 -1.63 -14.27 0.21
CA VAL A 173 -1.58 -14.35 -1.25
C VAL A 173 -0.60 -13.31 -1.78
N LEU A 174 0.14 -13.66 -2.82
CA LEU A 174 1.07 -12.77 -3.51
C LEU A 174 0.52 -12.41 -4.88
N TYR A 175 0.47 -11.13 -5.18
CA TYR A 175 0.18 -10.58 -6.49
C TYR A 175 1.40 -9.86 -7.05
N ARG A 176 1.62 -9.92 -8.37
CA ARG A 176 2.76 -9.34 -9.06
C ARG A 176 2.31 -8.42 -10.19
N SER A 177 3.04 -7.34 -10.36
CA SER A 177 2.91 -6.44 -11.50
C SER A 177 4.30 -6.20 -12.10
N PRO A 178 4.72 -6.96 -13.11
CA PRO A 178 5.95 -6.67 -13.83
C PRO A 178 5.78 -5.39 -14.65
N ARG A 179 6.88 -4.64 -14.78
CA ARG A 179 6.93 -3.48 -15.67
C ARG A 179 6.60 -3.92 -17.09
N ARG A 180 5.52 -3.39 -17.67
CA ARG A 180 5.20 -3.64 -19.08
C ARG A 180 6.19 -2.86 -19.94
N GLU A 181 7.00 -3.56 -20.71
CA GLU A 181 7.79 -2.91 -21.77
C GLU A 181 6.82 -2.18 -22.71
N HIS A 182 6.94 -0.87 -22.79
CA HIS A 182 6.28 -0.11 -23.84
C HIS A 182 6.89 -0.60 -25.16
N ARG A 183 6.18 -1.44 -25.90
CA ARG A 183 6.53 -1.72 -27.31
C ARG A 183 6.59 -0.36 -28.00
N ARG A 184 7.81 0.17 -28.18
CA ARG A 184 8.04 1.26 -29.12
C ARG A 184 7.50 0.77 -30.46
N LYS A 185 6.38 1.34 -30.90
CA LYS A 185 5.95 1.18 -32.28
C LYS A 185 7.05 1.80 -33.12
N SER A 186 7.89 0.94 -33.71
CA SER A 186 8.78 1.34 -34.79
C SER A 186 7.89 1.82 -35.93
N SER A 187 7.94 3.11 -36.20
CA SER A 187 7.38 3.74 -37.41
C SER A 187 8.39 3.63 -38.51
#